data_3a9b0da79636d4fd22179021798203ba
#
_entry.id   3a9b0da79636d4fd22179021798203ba
#
_cell.length_a   1.000
_cell.length_b   1.000
_cell.length_c   1.000
_cell.angle_alpha   90.00
_cell.angle_beta   90.00
_cell.angle_gamma   90.00
#
_symmetry.space_group_name_H-M   'P 1'
#
loop_
_entity.id
_entity.type
_entity.pdbx_description
1 polymer ?
#
loop_
_entity_poly.entity_id
_entity_poly.type
_entity_poly.pdbx_seq_one_letter_code
_entity_poly.pdbx_strand_id
1 'polypeptide(L)'
;MKRILAIGTGGTIASEQEIDGLSPELTADQLLGQVPKIRAFCQVDCIQPFCIDSTNMSPCNWLTIASCIQERFWQYDGFVIIHGTDTMAYTAAALSYLIQSSPKPIVLTGAQRPIGSDNTDSKINLEDSFRCACSELSGVMIVFNGKVILGTRARKTHTKSFRAFSSINYPELAYIQDGNVLSFIRPEHSGIPKFYDKLNDQVALLKMIPGTDSRLLKYMLDTNDAIIIESFGVGGMPSYEGTEFYDILKDGISRGKIIVMTTQVENEGSDLSVYSVGSRLKTDLRVLEAYDMTTEAVVAKLMWILGQTNDPEKIRLMFYTPVAQDLLYPVSGL
;
A
#
# COMPACT_ATOMS: atom_id res chain seq x y z
N MET A 1 -24.49 -11.53 14.96
CA MET A 1 -23.02 -11.73 14.98
C MET A 1 -22.54 -11.47 13.57
N LYS A 2 -21.56 -10.59 13.35
CA LYS A 2 -21.04 -10.28 12.01
C LYS A 2 -20.30 -11.50 11.41
N ARG A 3 -20.37 -11.64 10.09
CA ARG A 3 -19.73 -12.72 9.35
C ARG A 3 -18.51 -12.18 8.60
N ILE A 4 -17.33 -12.68 8.93
CA ILE A 4 -16.04 -12.20 8.43
C ILE A 4 -15.38 -13.29 7.61
N LEU A 5 -14.83 -12.90 6.44
CA LEU A 5 -13.99 -13.78 5.62
C LEU A 5 -12.53 -13.55 5.97
N ALA A 6 -11.85 -14.60 6.42
CA ALA A 6 -10.41 -14.63 6.57
C ALA A 6 -9.76 -15.12 5.27
N ILE A 7 -8.80 -14.35 4.74
CA ILE A 7 -8.05 -14.65 3.52
C ILE A 7 -6.58 -14.86 3.91
N GLY A 8 -6.11 -16.09 3.94
CA GLY A 8 -4.72 -16.43 4.20
C GLY A 8 -3.87 -16.24 2.94
N THR A 9 -2.75 -15.54 3.07
CA THR A 9 -1.78 -15.39 1.98
C THR A 9 -0.38 -15.88 2.34
N GLY A 10 -0.18 -16.37 3.59
CA GLY A 10 1.11 -16.81 4.13
C GLY A 10 1.73 -15.80 5.08
N GLY A 11 3.05 -15.64 4.99
CA GLY A 11 3.83 -14.71 5.83
C GLY A 11 4.27 -15.30 7.17
N THR A 12 5.10 -14.55 7.91
CA THR A 12 5.75 -14.96 9.16
C THR A 12 4.76 -15.45 10.23
N ILE A 13 3.57 -14.89 10.30
CA ILE A 13 2.54 -15.31 11.26
C ILE A 13 2.16 -16.78 11.10
N ALA A 14 2.17 -17.28 9.87
CA ALA A 14 1.85 -18.64 9.48
C ALA A 14 3.10 -19.56 9.40
N SER A 15 4.30 -19.04 9.72
CA SER A 15 5.54 -19.77 9.54
C SER A 15 5.86 -20.64 10.74
N GLU A 16 6.48 -21.78 10.47
CA GLU A 16 7.14 -22.63 11.43
C GLU A 16 8.67 -22.56 11.26
N GLN A 17 9.40 -22.92 12.31
CA GLN A 17 10.87 -22.90 12.29
C GLN A 17 11.37 -24.17 11.60
N GLU A 18 11.99 -24.01 10.44
CA GLU A 18 12.70 -25.08 9.72
C GLU A 18 14.22 -24.96 9.89
N ILE A 19 14.97 -25.94 9.36
CA ILE A 19 16.45 -25.97 9.42
C ILE A 19 17.03 -24.74 8.67
N ASP A 20 16.40 -24.35 7.55
CA ASP A 20 16.87 -23.27 6.66
C ASP A 20 16.18 -21.92 6.91
N GLY A 21 15.35 -21.81 7.96
CA GLY A 21 14.65 -20.58 8.31
C GLY A 21 13.17 -20.74 8.59
N LEU A 22 12.39 -19.66 8.36
CA LEU A 22 10.94 -19.66 8.54
C LEU A 22 10.24 -19.91 7.20
N SER A 23 9.35 -20.90 7.15
CA SER A 23 8.50 -21.21 5.98
C SER A 23 7.02 -21.09 6.36
N PRO A 24 6.16 -20.41 5.56
CA PRO A 24 4.74 -20.31 5.86
C PRO A 24 4.04 -21.64 5.56
N GLU A 25 3.61 -22.34 6.61
CA GLU A 25 2.99 -23.68 6.52
C GLU A 25 1.57 -23.72 7.05
N LEU A 26 1.24 -22.87 8.05
CA LEU A 26 -0.07 -22.89 8.67
C LEU A 26 -1.14 -22.26 7.78
N THR A 27 -2.30 -22.91 7.69
CA THR A 27 -3.47 -22.36 7.03
C THR A 27 -4.16 -21.29 7.88
N ALA A 28 -4.98 -20.44 7.25
CA ALA A 28 -5.77 -19.45 7.96
C ALA A 28 -6.65 -20.08 9.06
N ASP A 29 -7.25 -21.24 8.82
CA ASP A 29 -8.08 -21.93 9.81
C ASP A 29 -7.25 -22.47 10.99
N GLN A 30 -6.07 -22.99 10.74
CA GLN A 30 -5.14 -23.41 11.81
C GLN A 30 -4.68 -22.22 12.67
N LEU A 31 -4.39 -21.08 12.05
CA LEU A 31 -4.07 -19.84 12.77
C LEU A 31 -5.21 -19.39 13.68
N LEU A 32 -6.44 -19.40 13.16
CA LEU A 32 -7.64 -19.04 13.94
C LEU A 32 -7.92 -20.03 15.07
N GLY A 33 -7.59 -21.31 14.90
CA GLY A 33 -7.61 -22.31 15.96
C GLY A 33 -6.74 -21.95 17.16
N GLN A 34 -5.67 -21.20 16.97
CA GLN A 34 -4.78 -20.70 18.03
C GLN A 34 -5.36 -19.49 18.80
N VAL A 35 -6.44 -18.84 18.26
CA VAL A 35 -7.08 -17.65 18.86
C VAL A 35 -8.60 -17.88 18.97
N PRO A 36 -9.07 -18.85 19.78
CA PRO A 36 -10.49 -19.24 19.83
C PRO A 36 -11.43 -18.12 20.28
N LYS A 37 -10.92 -17.08 20.95
CA LYS A 37 -11.67 -15.89 21.35
C LYS A 37 -12.33 -15.20 20.16
N ILE A 38 -11.77 -15.25 18.96
CA ILE A 38 -12.34 -14.62 17.76
C ILE A 38 -13.71 -15.18 17.46
N ARG A 39 -13.89 -16.49 17.56
CA ARG A 39 -15.18 -17.17 17.32
C ARG A 39 -16.25 -16.87 18.37
N ALA A 40 -15.87 -16.23 19.49
CA ALA A 40 -16.83 -15.81 20.51
C ALA A 40 -17.60 -14.53 20.14
N PHE A 41 -17.06 -13.70 19.21
CA PHE A 41 -17.68 -12.43 18.86
C PHE A 41 -18.00 -12.27 17.36
N CYS A 42 -17.49 -13.13 16.45
CA CYS A 42 -17.87 -13.15 15.05
C CYS A 42 -17.91 -14.56 14.46
N GLN A 43 -18.63 -14.73 13.34
CA GLN A 43 -18.56 -15.94 12.54
C GLN A 43 -17.44 -15.76 11.52
N VAL A 44 -16.61 -16.80 11.35
CA VAL A 44 -15.44 -16.72 10.48
C VAL A 44 -15.42 -17.90 9.52
N ASP A 45 -15.36 -17.60 8.22
CA ASP A 45 -15.02 -18.53 7.18
C ASP A 45 -13.60 -18.21 6.67
N CYS A 46 -12.88 -19.23 6.19
CA CYS A 46 -11.50 -19.11 5.74
C CYS A 46 -11.35 -19.52 4.29
N ILE A 47 -10.53 -18.77 3.55
CA ILE A 47 -9.99 -19.18 2.25
C ILE A 47 -8.49 -18.92 2.23
N GLN A 48 -7.78 -19.65 1.37
CA GLN A 48 -6.34 -19.48 1.19
C GLN A 48 -5.98 -19.60 -0.29
N PRO A 49 -6.05 -18.49 -1.04
CA PRO A 49 -5.78 -18.50 -2.48
C PRO A 49 -4.34 -18.87 -2.81
N PHE A 50 -3.40 -18.55 -1.91
CA PHE A 50 -1.99 -18.94 -2.00
C PHE A 50 -1.32 -18.87 -0.61
N CYS A 51 -0.10 -19.41 -0.51
CA CYS A 51 0.72 -19.35 0.71
C CYS A 51 2.16 -19.01 0.31
N ILE A 52 2.57 -17.75 0.53
CA ILE A 52 3.90 -17.25 0.13
C ILE A 52 4.52 -16.38 1.21
N ASP A 53 5.84 -16.28 1.22
CA ASP A 53 6.52 -15.17 1.85
C ASP A 53 6.14 -13.86 1.13
N SER A 54 5.87 -12.79 1.88
CA SER A 54 5.44 -11.51 1.28
C SER A 54 6.50 -10.86 0.38
N THR A 55 7.77 -11.24 0.49
CA THR A 55 8.82 -10.82 -0.44
C THR A 55 8.59 -11.32 -1.87
N ASN A 56 7.79 -12.38 -2.03
CA ASN A 56 7.36 -12.94 -3.32
C ASN A 56 6.01 -12.39 -3.81
N MET A 57 5.43 -11.40 -3.11
CA MET A 57 4.17 -10.76 -3.52
C MET A 57 4.36 -10.00 -4.84
N SER A 58 3.40 -10.15 -5.73
CA SER A 58 3.38 -9.51 -7.05
C SER A 58 2.04 -8.83 -7.33
N PRO A 59 1.92 -7.95 -8.34
CA PRO A 59 0.65 -7.35 -8.75
C PRO A 59 -0.44 -8.38 -9.08
N CYS A 60 -0.07 -9.55 -9.62
CA CYS A 60 -1.00 -10.64 -9.89
C CYS A 60 -1.64 -11.20 -8.60
N ASN A 61 -0.87 -11.26 -7.51
CA ASN A 61 -1.39 -11.68 -6.21
C ASN A 61 -2.38 -10.65 -5.64
N TRP A 62 -2.15 -9.33 -5.85
CA TRP A 62 -3.10 -8.29 -5.44
C TRP A 62 -4.43 -8.42 -6.17
N LEU A 63 -4.40 -8.67 -7.49
CA LEU A 63 -5.60 -8.94 -8.28
C LEU A 63 -6.34 -10.19 -7.78
N THR A 64 -5.61 -11.24 -7.42
CA THR A 64 -6.20 -12.46 -6.85
C THR A 64 -6.93 -12.18 -5.53
N ILE A 65 -6.32 -11.42 -4.61
CA ILE A 65 -6.96 -11.04 -3.34
C ILE A 65 -8.20 -10.17 -3.62
N ALA A 66 -8.10 -9.18 -4.51
CA ALA A 66 -9.22 -8.31 -4.86
C ALA A 66 -10.39 -9.11 -5.48
N SER A 67 -10.12 -10.07 -6.37
CA SER A 67 -11.13 -10.98 -6.94
C SER A 67 -11.80 -11.84 -5.86
N CYS A 68 -11.03 -12.42 -4.94
CA CYS A 68 -11.58 -13.19 -3.81
C CYS A 68 -12.57 -12.37 -2.96
N ILE A 69 -12.26 -11.07 -2.74
CA ILE A 69 -13.14 -10.15 -2.02
C ILE A 69 -14.36 -9.81 -2.86
N GLN A 70 -14.19 -9.44 -4.13
CA GLN A 70 -15.27 -9.05 -5.05
C GLN A 70 -16.32 -10.14 -5.19
N GLU A 71 -15.91 -11.39 -5.44
CA GLU A 71 -16.81 -12.54 -5.63
C GLU A 71 -17.67 -12.82 -4.39
N ARG A 72 -17.17 -12.46 -3.20
CA ARG A 72 -17.80 -12.78 -1.92
C ARG A 72 -18.27 -11.53 -1.16
N PHE A 73 -18.17 -10.36 -1.78
CA PHE A 73 -18.38 -9.07 -1.11
C PHE A 73 -19.72 -8.98 -0.37
N TRP A 74 -20.78 -9.47 -0.99
CA TRP A 74 -22.14 -9.37 -0.43
C TRP A 74 -22.48 -10.47 0.59
N GLN A 75 -21.61 -11.48 0.73
CA GLN A 75 -21.84 -12.61 1.64
C GLN A 75 -21.26 -12.35 3.05
N TYR A 76 -20.36 -11.38 3.20
CA TYR A 76 -19.65 -11.08 4.43
C TYR A 76 -19.80 -9.62 4.83
N ASP A 77 -19.68 -9.34 6.14
CA ASP A 77 -19.74 -7.99 6.72
C ASP A 77 -18.38 -7.29 6.72
N GLY A 78 -17.29 -8.04 6.61
CA GLY A 78 -15.91 -7.55 6.55
C GLY A 78 -14.93 -8.64 6.15
N PHE A 79 -13.67 -8.24 5.93
CA PHE A 79 -12.60 -9.10 5.44
C PHE A 79 -11.34 -8.91 6.26
N VAL A 80 -10.64 -10.01 6.56
CA VAL A 80 -9.32 -9.99 7.21
C VAL A 80 -8.33 -10.74 6.34
N ILE A 81 -7.33 -10.04 5.82
CA ILE A 81 -6.24 -10.61 5.03
C ILE A 81 -5.05 -10.86 5.96
N ILE A 82 -4.66 -12.13 6.11
CA ILE A 82 -3.49 -12.55 6.89
C ILE A 82 -2.29 -12.58 5.96
N HIS A 83 -1.32 -11.68 6.17
CA HIS A 83 -0.29 -11.33 5.21
C HIS A 83 1.10 -11.23 5.88
N GLY A 84 2.17 -11.47 5.14
CA GLY A 84 3.52 -11.18 5.60
C GLY A 84 3.79 -9.66 5.67
N THR A 85 4.63 -9.24 6.62
CA THR A 85 4.77 -7.81 6.95
C THR A 85 5.57 -6.98 5.94
N ASP A 86 6.46 -7.60 5.14
CA ASP A 86 7.44 -6.86 4.32
C ASP A 86 6.80 -6.04 3.20
N THR A 87 5.77 -6.58 2.55
CA THR A 87 5.06 -5.90 1.46
C THR A 87 3.60 -5.59 1.79
N MET A 88 3.19 -5.73 3.06
CA MET A 88 1.80 -5.49 3.49
C MET A 88 1.32 -4.07 3.16
N ALA A 89 2.18 -3.06 3.30
CA ALA A 89 1.84 -1.67 2.97
C ALA A 89 1.56 -1.48 1.46
N TYR A 90 2.34 -2.13 0.59
CA TYR A 90 2.07 -2.14 -0.85
C TYR A 90 0.75 -2.83 -1.18
N THR A 91 0.48 -3.98 -0.57
CA THR A 91 -0.78 -4.72 -0.75
C THR A 91 -1.98 -3.91 -0.26
N ALA A 92 -1.86 -3.23 0.90
CA ALA A 92 -2.93 -2.37 1.44
C ALA A 92 -3.20 -1.17 0.52
N ALA A 93 -2.16 -0.52 0.01
CA ALA A 93 -2.30 0.55 -0.97
C ALA A 93 -2.95 0.03 -2.27
N ALA A 94 -2.47 -1.09 -2.82
CA ALA A 94 -3.02 -1.67 -4.05
C ALA A 94 -4.51 -2.02 -3.91
N LEU A 95 -4.90 -2.67 -2.81
CA LEU A 95 -6.31 -2.99 -2.55
C LEU A 95 -7.16 -1.73 -2.37
N SER A 96 -6.60 -0.63 -1.84
CA SER A 96 -7.30 0.66 -1.75
C SER A 96 -7.67 1.24 -3.12
N TYR A 97 -6.84 1.02 -4.15
CA TYR A 97 -7.13 1.42 -5.52
C TYR A 97 -7.98 0.41 -6.30
N LEU A 98 -7.79 -0.88 -6.03
CA LEU A 98 -8.57 -1.94 -6.68
C LEU A 98 -10.00 -2.05 -6.12
N ILE A 99 -10.23 -1.66 -4.85
CA ILE A 99 -11.53 -1.76 -4.17
C ILE A 99 -11.87 -0.40 -3.56
N GLN A 100 -12.37 0.51 -4.37
CA GLN A 100 -12.68 1.88 -3.96
C GLN A 100 -14.07 1.98 -3.32
N SER A 101 -14.21 2.93 -2.39
CA SER A 101 -15.48 3.25 -1.73
C SER A 101 -16.15 2.05 -1.05
N SER A 102 -15.36 1.11 -0.53
CA SER A 102 -15.92 -0.02 0.22
C SER A 102 -16.63 0.46 1.49
N PRO A 103 -17.93 0.17 1.68
CA PRO A 103 -18.63 0.42 2.94
C PRO A 103 -18.26 -0.57 4.03
N LYS A 104 -17.49 -1.60 3.71
CA LYS A 104 -17.08 -2.67 4.62
C LYS A 104 -15.60 -2.56 4.95
N PRO A 105 -15.19 -2.94 6.17
CA PRO A 105 -13.78 -3.00 6.53
C PRO A 105 -13.07 -4.13 5.79
N ILE A 106 -11.91 -3.80 5.21
CA ILE A 106 -10.97 -4.73 4.57
C ILE A 106 -9.65 -4.56 5.32
N VAL A 107 -9.37 -5.46 6.24
CA VAL A 107 -8.29 -5.35 7.21
C VAL A 107 -7.13 -6.24 6.82
N LEU A 108 -5.91 -5.68 6.68
CA LEU A 108 -4.69 -6.45 6.56
C LEU A 108 -4.01 -6.57 7.91
N THR A 109 -3.47 -7.75 8.21
CA THR A 109 -2.70 -8.01 9.41
C THR A 109 -1.66 -9.11 9.20
N GLY A 110 -0.79 -9.25 10.17
CA GLY A 110 0.27 -10.24 10.19
C GLY A 110 1.02 -10.19 11.52
N ALA A 111 2.24 -10.71 11.54
CA ALA A 111 3.07 -10.66 12.73
C ALA A 111 4.56 -10.55 12.39
N GLN A 112 5.33 -9.99 13.32
CA GLN A 112 6.79 -9.98 13.28
C GLN A 112 7.36 -11.33 13.72
N ARG A 113 6.59 -12.12 14.48
CA ARG A 113 6.99 -13.46 14.95
C ARG A 113 5.90 -14.51 14.71
N PRO A 114 6.30 -15.76 14.43
CA PRO A 114 5.35 -16.86 14.27
C PRO A 114 4.41 -17.02 15.47
N ILE A 115 3.20 -17.49 15.20
CA ILE A 115 2.16 -17.65 16.23
C ILE A 115 2.53 -18.63 17.33
N GLY A 116 3.38 -19.63 17.02
CA GLY A 116 3.90 -20.62 17.97
C GLY A 116 5.04 -20.14 18.86
N SER A 117 5.57 -18.92 18.65
CA SER A 117 6.66 -18.38 19.46
C SER A 117 6.18 -17.91 20.83
N ASP A 118 7.00 -18.13 21.89
CA ASP A 118 6.66 -17.69 23.27
C ASP A 118 6.39 -16.19 23.37
N ASN A 119 7.20 -15.38 22.68
CA ASN A 119 7.03 -13.93 22.60
C ASN A 119 6.59 -13.56 21.18
N THR A 120 5.29 -13.56 20.94
CA THR A 120 4.68 -13.24 19.64
C THR A 120 3.65 -12.13 19.73
N ASP A 121 3.58 -11.32 18.68
CA ASP A 121 2.53 -10.32 18.45
C ASP A 121 1.32 -10.88 17.68
N SER A 122 1.41 -12.11 17.19
CA SER A 122 0.44 -12.73 16.29
C SER A 122 -0.99 -12.77 16.85
N LYS A 123 -1.14 -13.26 18.09
CA LYS A 123 -2.47 -13.49 18.68
C LYS A 123 -3.22 -12.19 18.92
N ILE A 124 -2.52 -11.15 19.37
CA ILE A 124 -3.10 -9.82 19.59
C ILE A 124 -3.46 -9.19 18.23
N ASN A 125 -2.53 -9.20 17.27
CA ASN A 125 -2.78 -8.64 15.95
C ASN A 125 -3.98 -9.31 15.26
N LEU A 126 -4.13 -10.65 15.35
CA LEU A 126 -5.30 -11.36 14.83
C LEU A 126 -6.58 -10.94 15.55
N GLU A 127 -6.63 -11.00 16.88
CA GLU A 127 -7.83 -10.63 17.63
C GLU A 127 -8.26 -9.19 17.29
N ASP A 128 -7.34 -8.23 17.33
CA ASP A 128 -7.58 -6.82 17.02
C ASP A 128 -8.09 -6.63 15.59
N SER A 129 -7.56 -7.38 14.63
CA SER A 129 -8.00 -7.29 13.24
C SER A 129 -9.44 -7.74 13.04
N PHE A 130 -9.85 -8.82 13.71
CA PHE A 130 -11.23 -9.26 13.68
C PHE A 130 -12.17 -8.32 14.44
N ARG A 131 -11.71 -7.68 15.54
CA ARG A 131 -12.43 -6.61 16.22
C ARG A 131 -12.67 -5.42 15.29
N CYS A 132 -11.62 -5.01 14.57
CA CYS A 132 -11.72 -3.95 13.58
C CYS A 132 -12.65 -4.33 12.42
N ALA A 133 -12.55 -5.55 11.88
CA ALA A 133 -13.43 -6.05 10.83
C ALA A 133 -14.90 -6.14 11.25
N CYS A 134 -15.17 -6.24 12.56
CA CYS A 134 -16.52 -6.18 13.15
C CYS A 134 -16.97 -4.76 13.50
N SER A 135 -16.15 -3.74 13.33
CA SER A 135 -16.50 -2.35 13.65
C SER A 135 -17.33 -1.67 12.55
N GLU A 136 -17.59 -0.38 12.71
CA GLU A 136 -18.23 0.48 11.69
C GLU A 136 -17.20 1.24 10.84
N LEU A 137 -15.92 0.87 10.90
CA LEU A 137 -14.90 1.38 9.99
C LEU A 137 -15.13 0.82 8.58
N SER A 138 -14.63 1.51 7.57
CA SER A 138 -14.83 1.17 6.16
C SER A 138 -13.56 1.39 5.35
N GLY A 139 -13.45 0.71 4.20
CA GLY A 139 -12.28 0.79 3.32
C GLY A 139 -11.15 -0.14 3.74
N VAL A 140 -9.99 0.04 3.13
CA VAL A 140 -8.80 -0.78 3.33
C VAL A 140 -7.91 -0.19 4.41
N MET A 141 -7.49 -1.03 5.36
CA MET A 141 -6.66 -0.61 6.51
C MET A 141 -5.72 -1.71 6.98
N ILE A 142 -4.64 -1.32 7.61
CA ILE A 142 -3.74 -2.23 8.34
C ILE A 142 -4.06 -2.13 9.83
N VAL A 143 -4.20 -3.27 10.48
CA VAL A 143 -4.28 -3.39 11.94
C VAL A 143 -3.03 -4.07 12.45
N PHE A 144 -2.25 -3.35 13.25
CA PHE A 144 -1.00 -3.84 13.78
C PHE A 144 -0.63 -3.16 15.09
N ASN A 145 -0.28 -3.94 16.12
CA ASN A 145 0.10 -3.43 17.44
C ASN A 145 -0.93 -2.45 18.03
N GLY A 146 -2.22 -2.78 17.95
CA GLY A 146 -3.33 -1.98 18.47
C GLY A 146 -3.66 -0.72 17.65
N LYS A 147 -2.97 -0.45 16.54
CA LYS A 147 -3.21 0.70 15.67
C LYS A 147 -4.01 0.29 14.43
N VAL A 148 -4.92 1.16 14.01
CA VAL A 148 -5.66 1.06 12.74
C VAL A 148 -5.15 2.16 11.81
N ILE A 149 -4.48 1.76 10.74
CA ILE A 149 -3.79 2.65 9.80
C ILE A 149 -4.47 2.54 8.44
N LEU A 150 -4.76 3.68 7.81
CA LEU A 150 -5.34 3.71 6.46
C LEU A 150 -4.39 3.07 5.45
N GLY A 151 -4.89 2.23 4.54
CA GLY A 151 -4.08 1.42 3.64
C GLY A 151 -3.14 2.22 2.72
N THR A 152 -3.56 3.40 2.29
CA THR A 152 -2.75 4.32 1.46
C THR A 152 -1.72 5.11 2.26
N ARG A 153 -1.80 5.09 3.59
CA ARG A 153 -0.94 5.87 4.49
C ARG A 153 0.02 5.02 5.30
N ALA A 154 -0.10 3.72 5.17
CA ALA A 154 0.72 2.77 5.92
C ALA A 154 2.12 2.63 5.32
N ARG A 155 3.13 2.57 6.20
CA ARG A 155 4.51 2.25 5.85
C ARG A 155 5.13 1.35 6.92
N LYS A 156 5.92 0.35 6.51
CA LYS A 156 6.72 -0.46 7.43
C LYS A 156 7.97 0.32 7.81
N THR A 157 7.98 0.88 9.02
CA THR A 157 9.06 1.74 9.54
C THR A 157 10.05 1.03 10.46
N HIS A 158 9.73 -0.21 10.89
CA HIS A 158 10.60 -1.00 11.74
C HIS A 158 10.66 -2.46 11.27
N THR A 159 11.86 -3.02 11.24
CA THR A 159 12.09 -4.41 10.78
C THR A 159 11.93 -5.47 11.86
N LYS A 160 12.08 -5.12 13.14
CA LYS A 160 12.11 -6.07 14.27
C LYS A 160 11.09 -5.76 15.37
N SER A 161 10.76 -4.49 15.57
CA SER A 161 9.82 -4.04 16.59
C SER A 161 8.40 -4.50 16.27
N PHE A 162 7.60 -4.82 17.29
CA PHE A 162 6.17 -5.05 17.12
C PHE A 162 5.42 -3.79 16.66
N ARG A 163 6.01 -2.60 16.82
CA ARG A 163 5.53 -1.36 16.20
C ARG A 163 6.01 -1.25 14.75
N ALA A 164 5.71 -2.26 13.92
CA ALA A 164 6.28 -2.38 12.58
C ALA A 164 5.80 -1.29 11.62
N PHE A 165 4.57 -0.81 11.76
CA PHE A 165 3.93 0.12 10.85
C PHE A 165 3.66 1.48 11.48
N SER A 166 3.75 2.54 10.67
CA SER A 166 3.38 3.91 10.99
C SER A 166 2.42 4.46 9.95
N SER A 167 1.56 5.38 10.36
CA SER A 167 0.75 6.21 9.45
C SER A 167 1.58 7.42 9.04
N ILE A 168 1.75 7.63 7.75
CA ILE A 168 2.59 8.70 7.19
C ILE A 168 1.70 9.84 6.69
N ASN A 169 1.99 11.05 7.13
CA ASN A 169 1.28 12.29 6.78
C ASN A 169 -0.24 12.25 7.01
N TYR A 170 -0.71 11.30 7.84
CA TYR A 170 -2.12 11.14 8.18
C TYR A 170 -2.25 10.49 9.56
N PRO A 171 -3.22 10.86 10.40
CA PRO A 171 -3.40 10.22 11.71
C PRO A 171 -3.88 8.77 11.58
N GLU A 172 -3.68 7.97 12.62
CA GLU A 172 -4.31 6.66 12.73
C GLU A 172 -5.84 6.81 12.76
N LEU A 173 -6.56 5.88 12.13
CA LEU A 173 -8.03 5.89 12.09
C LEU A 173 -8.63 5.58 13.47
N ALA A 174 -8.00 4.66 14.18
CA ALA A 174 -8.45 4.18 15.48
C ALA A 174 -7.29 3.54 16.26
N TYR A 175 -7.52 3.38 17.56
CA TYR A 175 -6.75 2.45 18.40
C TYR A 175 -7.65 1.32 18.89
N ILE A 176 -7.06 0.14 19.12
CA ILE A 176 -7.73 -0.99 19.73
C ILE A 176 -7.14 -1.20 21.12
N GLN A 177 -7.99 -1.11 22.12
CA GLN A 177 -7.60 -1.24 23.52
C GLN A 177 -8.65 -2.07 24.26
N ASP A 178 -8.20 -3.10 24.97
CA ASP A 178 -9.07 -4.01 25.73
C ASP A 178 -10.24 -4.57 24.89
N GLY A 179 -9.95 -4.88 23.61
CA GLY A 179 -10.92 -5.40 22.65
C GLY A 179 -11.93 -4.38 22.12
N ASN A 180 -11.78 -3.10 22.45
CA ASN A 180 -12.62 -2.00 21.96
C ASN A 180 -11.91 -1.22 20.86
N VAL A 181 -12.63 -0.92 19.77
CA VAL A 181 -12.15 -0.08 18.67
C VAL A 181 -12.51 1.37 18.97
N LEU A 182 -11.53 2.18 19.31
CA LEU A 182 -11.66 3.61 19.63
C LEU A 182 -11.40 4.42 18.36
N SER A 183 -12.44 4.69 17.58
CA SER A 183 -12.34 5.41 16.31
C SER A 183 -12.19 6.92 16.50
N PHE A 184 -11.18 7.51 15.86
CA PHE A 184 -10.98 8.97 15.76
C PHE A 184 -11.49 9.51 14.43
N ILE A 185 -11.24 8.75 13.35
CA ILE A 185 -11.61 9.11 11.99
C ILE A 185 -12.38 7.94 11.38
N ARG A 186 -13.53 8.25 10.77
CA ARG A 186 -14.29 7.31 9.98
C ARG A 186 -14.20 7.73 8.52
N PRO A 187 -13.49 6.97 7.66
CA PRO A 187 -13.42 7.29 6.25
C PRO A 187 -14.83 7.34 5.63
N GLU A 188 -15.08 8.39 4.87
CA GLU A 188 -16.33 8.50 4.12
C GLU A 188 -16.30 7.54 2.92
N HIS A 189 -17.45 6.98 2.58
CA HIS A 189 -17.63 6.14 1.41
C HIS A 189 -18.92 6.49 0.67
N SER A 190 -18.94 6.29 -0.63
CA SER A 190 -20.10 6.60 -1.48
C SER A 190 -21.21 5.53 -1.41
N GLY A 191 -21.07 4.52 -0.58
CA GLY A 191 -22.04 3.44 -0.41
C GLY A 191 -21.97 2.32 -1.46
N ILE A 192 -21.46 2.60 -2.66
CA ILE A 192 -21.33 1.62 -3.74
C ILE A 192 -19.85 1.36 -4.00
N PRO A 193 -19.36 0.15 -3.72
CA PRO A 193 -17.96 -0.19 -3.98
C PRO A 193 -17.68 -0.27 -5.48
N LYS A 194 -16.48 0.18 -5.89
CA LYS A 194 -15.98 0.03 -7.25
C LYS A 194 -14.82 -0.96 -7.23
N PHE A 195 -14.89 -1.95 -8.10
CA PHE A 195 -13.84 -2.96 -8.25
C PHE A 195 -13.12 -2.77 -9.58
N TYR A 196 -11.80 -2.90 -9.55
CA TYR A 196 -10.93 -2.86 -10.71
C TYR A 196 -10.15 -4.17 -10.80
N ASP A 197 -9.93 -4.65 -12.00
CA ASP A 197 -9.35 -5.96 -12.30
C ASP A 197 -8.06 -5.88 -13.15
N LYS A 198 -7.50 -4.67 -13.31
CA LYS A 198 -6.34 -4.44 -14.15
C LYS A 198 -5.30 -3.57 -13.45
N LEU A 199 -4.06 -3.97 -13.61
CA LEU A 199 -2.86 -3.23 -13.24
C LEU A 199 -1.88 -3.27 -14.41
N ASN A 200 -1.04 -2.25 -14.54
CA ASN A 200 0.15 -2.29 -15.38
C ASN A 200 1.39 -2.32 -14.47
N ASP A 201 2.16 -3.38 -14.52
CA ASP A 201 3.34 -3.60 -13.69
C ASP A 201 4.64 -3.02 -14.29
N GLN A 202 4.57 -2.40 -15.49
CA GLN A 202 5.69 -1.73 -16.12
C GLN A 202 5.99 -0.37 -15.48
N VAL A 203 6.13 -0.37 -14.15
CA VAL A 203 6.41 0.78 -13.29
C VAL A 203 7.69 0.49 -12.50
N ALA A 204 8.66 1.38 -12.59
CA ALA A 204 9.91 1.23 -11.83
C ALA A 204 10.14 2.42 -10.88
N LEU A 205 10.88 2.17 -9.80
CA LEU A 205 11.27 3.14 -8.79
C LEU A 205 12.78 3.37 -8.82
N LEU A 206 13.19 4.62 -9.05
CA LEU A 206 14.57 5.06 -8.93
C LEU A 206 14.77 5.85 -7.64
N LYS A 207 15.46 5.28 -6.69
CA LYS A 207 15.94 6.00 -5.52
C LYS A 207 17.26 6.70 -5.85
N MET A 208 17.28 8.04 -5.84
CA MET A 208 18.48 8.82 -6.10
C MET A 208 19.48 8.67 -4.96
N ILE A 209 20.75 8.51 -5.31
CA ILE A 209 21.87 8.63 -4.37
C ILE A 209 22.86 9.68 -4.91
N PRO A 210 23.72 10.28 -4.06
CA PRO A 210 24.82 11.12 -4.55
C PRO A 210 25.66 10.35 -5.57
N GLY A 211 25.82 10.90 -6.79
CA GLY A 211 26.53 10.23 -7.88
C GLY A 211 25.69 9.23 -8.69
N THR A 212 24.36 9.23 -8.58
CA THR A 212 23.49 8.41 -9.44
C THR A 212 23.82 8.69 -10.91
N ASP A 213 24.08 7.62 -11.66
CA ASP A 213 24.39 7.69 -13.09
C ASP A 213 23.08 7.88 -13.89
N SER A 214 23.06 8.91 -14.74
CA SER A 214 21.89 9.22 -15.58
C SER A 214 21.56 8.10 -16.58
N ARG A 215 22.52 7.27 -16.97
CA ARG A 215 22.32 6.09 -17.82
C ARG A 215 21.37 5.07 -17.20
N LEU A 216 21.32 4.97 -15.86
CA LEU A 216 20.36 4.11 -15.16
C LEU A 216 18.92 4.58 -15.42
N LEU A 217 18.67 5.89 -15.29
CA LEU A 217 17.35 6.46 -15.60
C LEU A 217 16.95 6.19 -17.05
N LYS A 218 17.88 6.37 -18.00
CA LYS A 218 17.63 6.07 -19.41
C LYS A 218 17.23 4.60 -19.61
N TYR A 219 17.98 3.66 -19.05
CA TYR A 219 17.65 2.23 -19.13
C TYR A 219 16.26 1.93 -18.58
N MET A 220 15.92 2.51 -17.42
CA MET A 220 14.60 2.31 -16.81
C MET A 220 13.47 2.86 -17.69
N LEU A 221 13.66 4.03 -18.33
CA LEU A 221 12.68 4.61 -19.26
C LEU A 221 12.55 3.81 -20.56
N ASP A 222 13.60 3.11 -20.99
CA ASP A 222 13.54 2.25 -22.18
C ASP A 222 12.79 0.94 -21.93
N THR A 223 12.72 0.48 -20.67
CA THR A 223 12.16 -0.82 -20.28
C THR A 223 10.83 -0.73 -19.54
N ASN A 224 10.38 0.45 -19.12
CA ASN A 224 9.12 0.63 -18.36
C ASN A 224 8.25 1.72 -18.98
N ASP A 225 6.96 1.69 -18.66
CA ASP A 225 5.99 2.71 -19.10
C ASP A 225 5.99 3.93 -18.17
N ALA A 226 6.32 3.73 -16.92
CA ALA A 226 6.43 4.81 -15.95
C ALA A 226 7.59 4.65 -14.97
N ILE A 227 8.16 5.79 -14.57
CA ILE A 227 9.22 5.86 -13.57
C ILE A 227 8.80 6.76 -12.42
N ILE A 228 8.97 6.25 -11.20
CA ILE A 228 8.86 7.02 -9.96
C ILE A 228 10.29 7.37 -9.53
N ILE A 229 10.56 8.63 -9.25
CA ILE A 229 11.88 9.09 -8.80
C ILE A 229 11.77 9.56 -7.35
N GLU A 230 12.39 8.82 -6.44
CA GLU A 230 12.63 9.27 -5.05
C GLU A 230 13.82 10.22 -5.03
N SER A 231 13.53 11.51 -5.06
CA SER A 231 14.49 12.61 -5.10
C SER A 231 14.96 13.03 -3.70
N PHE A 232 15.86 14.01 -3.65
CA PHE A 232 16.39 14.55 -2.40
C PHE A 232 15.49 15.67 -1.83
N GLY A 233 15.40 15.72 -0.50
CA GLY A 233 14.67 16.79 0.21
C GLY A 233 13.26 16.96 -0.33
N VAL A 234 12.85 18.18 -0.66
CA VAL A 234 11.52 18.48 -1.19
C VAL A 234 11.32 18.19 -2.69
N GLY A 235 12.34 17.61 -3.38
CA GLY A 235 12.23 17.30 -4.81
C GLY A 235 13.47 17.64 -5.62
N GLY A 236 14.64 17.79 -4.97
CA GLY A 236 15.90 18.11 -5.63
C GLY A 236 16.45 16.98 -6.49
N MET A 237 16.99 17.32 -7.67
CA MET A 237 17.75 16.44 -8.54
C MET A 237 19.09 17.06 -8.90
N PRO A 238 20.14 16.25 -9.20
CA PRO A 238 21.42 16.78 -9.66
C PRO A 238 21.27 17.57 -10.97
N SER A 239 21.93 18.73 -11.04
CA SER A 239 21.90 19.63 -12.22
C SER A 239 23.29 20.20 -12.55
N TYR A 240 24.35 19.53 -12.12
CA TYR A 240 25.73 19.95 -12.42
C TYR A 240 26.16 19.46 -13.79
N GLU A 241 27.24 20.02 -14.30
CA GLU A 241 27.82 19.68 -15.60
C GLU A 241 28.10 18.17 -15.71
N GLY A 242 27.70 17.56 -16.84
CA GLY A 242 27.78 16.13 -17.07
C GLY A 242 26.61 15.30 -16.54
N THR A 243 25.57 15.91 -15.98
CA THR A 243 24.32 15.23 -15.66
C THR A 243 23.26 15.51 -16.71
N GLU A 244 22.81 14.49 -17.41
CA GLU A 244 21.82 14.60 -18.49
C GLU A 244 20.40 14.26 -18.03
N PHE A 245 20.11 14.32 -16.73
CA PHE A 245 18.80 13.91 -16.19
C PHE A 245 17.63 14.65 -16.85
N TYR A 246 17.74 15.97 -17.01
CA TYR A 246 16.68 16.77 -17.62
C TYR A 246 16.39 16.35 -19.06
N ASP A 247 17.42 16.17 -19.87
CA ASP A 247 17.29 15.80 -21.29
C ASP A 247 16.76 14.37 -21.45
N ILE A 248 17.18 13.45 -20.59
CA ILE A 248 16.69 12.07 -20.54
C ILE A 248 15.20 12.04 -20.16
N LEU A 249 14.77 12.84 -19.16
CA LEU A 249 13.36 12.94 -18.78
C LEU A 249 12.53 13.54 -19.91
N LYS A 250 13.03 14.59 -20.56
CA LYS A 250 12.37 15.24 -21.70
C LYS A 250 12.18 14.26 -22.87
N ASP A 251 13.22 13.48 -23.20
CA ASP A 251 13.13 12.43 -24.22
C ASP A 251 12.10 11.36 -23.82
N GLY A 252 12.15 10.85 -22.57
CA GLY A 252 11.19 9.86 -22.08
C GLY A 252 9.75 10.34 -22.20
N ILE A 253 9.47 11.57 -21.78
CA ILE A 253 8.12 12.17 -21.87
C ILE A 253 7.69 12.33 -23.33
N SER A 254 8.58 12.74 -24.22
CA SER A 254 8.27 12.84 -25.66
C SER A 254 7.89 11.50 -26.29
N ARG A 255 8.37 10.40 -25.71
CA ARG A 255 8.01 9.00 -26.06
C ARG A 255 6.76 8.48 -25.32
N GLY A 256 6.07 9.33 -24.58
CA GLY A 256 4.85 8.99 -23.86
C GLY A 256 5.09 8.31 -22.50
N LYS A 257 6.32 8.34 -21.96
CA LYS A 257 6.61 7.79 -20.63
C LYS A 257 6.07 8.70 -19.52
N ILE A 258 5.56 8.12 -18.45
CA ILE A 258 5.05 8.84 -17.30
C ILE A 258 6.14 8.96 -16.23
N ILE A 259 6.35 10.17 -15.75
CA ILE A 259 7.32 10.46 -14.70
C ILE A 259 6.60 10.99 -13.47
N VAL A 260 6.86 10.37 -12.33
CA VAL A 260 6.37 10.83 -11.03
C VAL A 260 7.56 11.18 -10.14
N MET A 261 7.56 12.39 -9.61
CA MET A 261 8.53 12.83 -8.61
C MET A 261 7.97 12.66 -7.22
N THR A 262 8.75 12.05 -6.33
CA THR A 262 8.49 11.94 -4.90
C THR A 262 9.77 12.21 -4.12
N THR A 263 9.73 12.11 -2.80
CA THR A 263 10.88 12.33 -1.92
C THR A 263 11.27 11.08 -1.14
N GLN A 264 12.55 10.98 -0.79
CA GLN A 264 13.07 9.94 0.13
C GLN A 264 12.74 10.23 1.60
N VAL A 265 12.28 11.46 1.89
CA VAL A 265 11.92 11.88 3.25
C VAL A 265 10.51 11.41 3.55
N GLU A 266 10.33 10.66 4.64
CA GLU A 266 9.06 10.00 4.95
C GLU A 266 7.91 10.96 5.24
N ASN A 267 8.21 12.10 5.86
CA ASN A 267 7.22 13.04 6.37
C ASN A 267 7.25 14.34 5.56
N GLU A 268 6.10 15.05 5.55
CA GLU A 268 5.86 16.35 4.92
C GLU A 268 5.72 16.30 3.38
N GLY A 269 6.34 15.32 2.71
CA GLY A 269 6.20 15.11 1.27
C GLY A 269 7.11 15.98 0.41
N SER A 270 6.81 16.05 -0.91
CA SER A 270 7.57 16.82 -1.89
C SER A 270 6.90 18.16 -2.20
N ASP A 271 7.71 19.15 -2.61
CA ASP A 271 7.28 20.40 -3.21
C ASP A 271 8.32 20.83 -4.27
N LEU A 272 8.04 20.50 -5.52
CA LEU A 272 8.91 20.82 -6.65
C LEU A 272 9.02 22.32 -6.93
N SER A 273 8.11 23.14 -6.39
CA SER A 273 8.11 24.58 -6.62
C SER A 273 9.20 25.34 -5.85
N VAL A 274 9.77 24.71 -4.82
CA VAL A 274 10.75 25.34 -3.91
C VAL A 274 12.08 25.66 -4.63
N TYR A 275 12.54 24.76 -5.49
CA TYR A 275 13.83 24.94 -6.20
C TYR A 275 13.64 25.07 -7.70
N SER A 276 14.49 25.88 -8.35
CA SER A 276 14.42 26.15 -9.79
C SER A 276 14.47 24.88 -10.66
N VAL A 277 15.24 23.87 -10.27
CA VAL A 277 15.33 22.60 -10.98
C VAL A 277 13.99 21.85 -10.92
N GLY A 278 13.40 21.72 -9.75
CA GLY A 278 12.09 21.09 -9.57
C GLY A 278 10.97 21.84 -10.28
N SER A 279 10.95 23.18 -10.16
CA SER A 279 9.99 24.04 -10.82
C SER A 279 10.01 23.86 -12.36
N ARG A 280 11.19 23.77 -12.97
CA ARG A 280 11.34 23.50 -14.42
C ARG A 280 10.82 22.11 -14.81
N LEU A 281 11.05 21.08 -14.01
CA LEU A 281 10.50 19.73 -14.26
C LEU A 281 8.95 19.77 -14.27
N LYS A 282 8.36 20.52 -13.36
CA LYS A 282 6.90 20.66 -13.24
C LYS A 282 6.30 21.50 -14.37
N THR A 283 6.89 22.65 -14.67
CA THR A 283 6.35 23.60 -15.68
C THR A 283 6.65 23.20 -17.10
N ASP A 284 7.89 22.84 -17.40
CA ASP A 284 8.34 22.58 -18.76
C ASP A 284 8.05 21.15 -19.21
N LEU A 285 8.21 20.18 -18.31
CA LEU A 285 8.07 18.76 -18.63
C LEU A 285 6.74 18.16 -18.14
N ARG A 286 5.98 18.89 -17.30
CA ARG A 286 4.68 18.44 -16.76
C ARG A 286 4.77 17.10 -16.01
N VAL A 287 5.90 16.82 -15.35
CA VAL A 287 6.03 15.63 -14.50
C VAL A 287 4.93 15.62 -13.42
N LEU A 288 4.51 14.45 -13.00
CA LEU A 288 3.61 14.31 -11.88
C LEU A 288 4.39 14.46 -10.57
N GLU A 289 3.76 15.03 -9.56
CA GLU A 289 4.31 15.22 -8.23
C GLU A 289 3.47 14.48 -7.20
N ALA A 290 4.11 13.68 -6.35
CA ALA A 290 3.43 12.83 -5.38
C ALA A 290 3.00 13.57 -4.11
N TYR A 291 3.56 14.76 -3.85
CA TYR A 291 3.31 15.55 -2.64
C TYR A 291 3.46 14.72 -1.36
N ASP A 292 2.41 14.59 -0.56
CA ASP A 292 2.39 13.92 0.74
C ASP A 292 2.05 12.41 0.68
N MET A 293 1.95 11.84 -0.54
CA MET A 293 1.69 10.41 -0.72
C MET A 293 2.86 9.55 -0.23
N THR A 294 2.57 8.36 0.31
CA THR A 294 3.61 7.35 0.55
C THR A 294 4.12 6.76 -0.76
N THR A 295 5.38 6.31 -0.79
CA THR A 295 5.95 5.63 -1.98
C THR A 295 5.11 4.41 -2.36
N GLU A 296 4.64 3.64 -1.38
CA GLU A 296 3.79 2.47 -1.58
C GLU A 296 2.48 2.83 -2.27
N ALA A 297 1.86 3.94 -1.86
CA ALA A 297 0.65 4.46 -2.50
C ALA A 297 0.92 4.96 -3.93
N VAL A 298 2.03 5.67 -4.17
CA VAL A 298 2.41 6.15 -5.50
C VAL A 298 2.60 4.99 -6.47
N VAL A 299 3.35 3.96 -6.06
CA VAL A 299 3.57 2.75 -6.88
C VAL A 299 2.24 2.09 -7.24
N ALA A 300 1.42 1.79 -6.25
CA ALA A 300 0.16 1.09 -6.45
C ALA A 300 -0.85 1.92 -7.27
N LYS A 301 -0.94 3.23 -7.00
CA LYS A 301 -1.80 4.15 -7.75
C LYS A 301 -1.41 4.22 -9.22
N LEU A 302 -0.13 4.34 -9.50
CA LEU A 302 0.37 4.44 -10.87
C LEU A 302 0.14 3.15 -11.65
N MET A 303 0.41 1.98 -11.05
CA MET A 303 0.09 0.69 -11.66
C MET A 303 -1.41 0.55 -11.95
N TRP A 304 -2.28 1.01 -11.00
CA TRP A 304 -3.72 0.99 -11.20
C TRP A 304 -4.14 1.92 -12.35
N ILE A 305 -3.69 3.18 -12.37
CA ILE A 305 -4.05 4.17 -13.41
C ILE A 305 -3.66 3.66 -14.79
N LEU A 306 -2.41 3.18 -14.95
CA LEU A 306 -1.90 2.68 -16.23
C LEU A 306 -2.58 1.38 -16.67
N GLY A 307 -3.21 0.66 -15.76
CA GLY A 307 -4.10 -0.46 -16.09
C GLY A 307 -5.45 -0.01 -16.65
N GLN A 308 -5.84 1.27 -16.47
CA GLN A 308 -7.12 1.81 -16.94
C GLN A 308 -6.99 2.66 -18.21
N THR A 309 -5.87 3.37 -18.41
CA THR A 309 -5.72 4.33 -19.51
C THR A 309 -4.25 4.59 -19.87
N ASN A 310 -4.01 4.90 -21.13
CA ASN A 310 -2.73 5.38 -21.65
C ASN A 310 -2.79 6.88 -22.06
N ASP A 311 -3.94 7.55 -21.85
CA ASP A 311 -4.13 8.96 -22.16
C ASP A 311 -3.46 9.83 -21.07
N PRO A 312 -2.44 10.65 -21.41
CA PRO A 312 -1.68 11.43 -20.43
C PRO A 312 -2.55 12.40 -19.59
N GLU A 313 -3.58 13.01 -20.19
CA GLU A 313 -4.44 13.93 -19.46
C GLU A 313 -5.37 13.18 -18.48
N LYS A 314 -5.86 12.01 -18.86
CA LYS A 314 -6.62 11.15 -17.94
C LYS A 314 -5.72 10.59 -16.84
N ILE A 315 -4.48 10.19 -17.16
CA ILE A 315 -3.51 9.74 -16.15
C ILE A 315 -3.29 10.86 -15.13
N ARG A 316 -3.04 12.09 -15.58
CA ARG A 316 -2.87 13.26 -14.72
C ARG A 316 -4.09 13.51 -13.83
N LEU A 317 -5.29 13.52 -14.42
CA LEU A 317 -6.53 13.71 -13.67
C LEU A 317 -6.73 12.65 -12.60
N MET A 318 -6.56 11.37 -12.97
CA MET A 318 -6.71 10.25 -12.03
C MET A 318 -5.64 10.28 -10.94
N PHE A 319 -4.41 10.68 -11.27
CA PHE A 319 -3.32 10.77 -10.29
C PHE A 319 -3.61 11.79 -9.20
N TYR A 320 -4.15 12.95 -9.56
CA TYR A 320 -4.48 14.02 -8.62
C TYR A 320 -5.90 13.93 -8.03
N THR A 321 -6.70 12.98 -8.49
CA THR A 321 -7.97 12.65 -7.82
C THR A 321 -7.69 11.82 -6.58
N PRO A 322 -8.00 12.31 -5.36
CA PRO A 322 -7.75 11.58 -4.13
C PRO A 322 -8.54 10.26 -4.07
N VAL A 323 -7.88 9.19 -3.68
CA VAL A 323 -8.49 7.88 -3.39
C VAL A 323 -8.08 7.46 -1.99
N ALA A 324 -9.04 7.17 -1.13
CA ALA A 324 -8.78 6.74 0.25
C ALA A 324 -7.78 7.66 0.96
N GLN A 325 -7.93 8.97 0.85
CA GLN A 325 -7.09 10.00 1.50
C GLN A 325 -5.60 9.89 1.19
N ASP A 326 -5.24 9.37 0.02
CA ASP A 326 -3.84 9.19 -0.40
C ASP A 326 -3.11 10.50 -0.69
N LEU A 327 -3.85 11.57 -0.95
CA LEU A 327 -3.35 12.90 -1.26
C LEU A 327 -4.18 13.94 -0.50
N LEU A 328 -3.53 14.76 0.32
CA LEU A 328 -4.17 15.83 1.11
C LEU A 328 -3.85 17.23 0.60
N TYR A 329 -2.72 17.39 -0.08
CA TYR A 329 -2.34 18.70 -0.64
C TYR A 329 -3.36 19.18 -1.68
N PRO A 330 -3.83 20.42 -1.55
CA PRO A 330 -4.69 21.02 -2.57
C PRO A 330 -3.87 21.23 -3.84
N VAL A 331 -4.19 20.47 -4.88
CA VAL A 331 -3.57 20.67 -6.19
C VAL A 331 -4.29 21.79 -6.90
N SER A 332 -3.72 23.02 -6.85
CA SER A 332 -4.24 24.16 -7.57
C SER A 332 -4.02 24.00 -9.07
N GLY A 333 -5.06 24.08 -9.88
CA GLY A 333 -5.00 24.14 -11.33
C GLY A 333 -5.16 22.78 -12.05
N LEU A 334 -5.99 21.89 -11.52
CA LEU A 334 -6.56 20.78 -12.30
C LEU A 334 -7.63 21.27 -13.26
#